data_90c374517617ecc83bef6b04512a3ce8
#
_entry.id   90c374517617ecc83bef6b04512a3ce8
#
_cell.length_a   1.000
_cell.length_b   1.000
_cell.length_c   1.000
_cell.angle_alpha   90.00
_cell.angle_beta   90.00
_cell.angle_gamma   90.00
#
_symmetry.space_group_name_H-M   'P 1'
#
loop_
_entity.id
_entity.type
_entity.pdbx_description
1 polymer ?
#
loop_
_entity_poly.entity_id
_entity_poly.type
_entity_poly.pdbx_seq_one_letter_code
_entity_poly.pdbx_strand_id
1 'polypeptide(L)'
;MQSGRFGVIATASLSNKYRNRFITRQAALNGDLDLDQTGNQFQTDQRILANAMLGFGLEVGEHRFRLTNLYIRDSLKRASLAQISDLTDDDDDLFQNTGWYERQLFDTQFVGELEFGDLSIDLRGGYAQTQREAPNEWEFVYSRDLNPSGGFDDIYLNLQNGGQRGRTTVAFSDLTEDLYYGGLDVSYQLANWLGVTVGGAYTDTERLSRRREFDIRTTGDYPLAFGALRPDNLLGDALIALGYDTEAQTAGGIGPFSYTIIDTTAADPAFSAGLEIKAGYAQARIEPLAGVSLDAGVRYEDATQQVVPLGLDGLPSGSANATLLNNDYWLPAATLTWEIADSLQARFNASKTIARPQFRELILQTYYDPESNRQFTGNPGLVDSELTNYEARVEYYWGSGSKFSLAGFYKDIENPIEVFSSFNDNTVVSRFANAPQAELYGAEVEVQWNKDLYTLGDWWDSKRFVAIANYTYTQSDISVQAGDQVNVPELGGLQSASNFFEDGTALTGQSDHIANIQLGLEDLDRVSQMTFLFNYGSKRVISRSTLSRPDILENPGLTIDFVARQGFELAGTDMEVKFEARNLTGRDHFEYQTTGTTRIENNSYDVGRSFSLSVSAEF
;
A
#
# COMPACT_ATOMS: atom_id res chain seq x y z
N MET A 1 18.01 36.55 -31.25
CA MET A 1 18.29 35.65 -30.11
C MET A 1 16.94 35.29 -29.54
N GLN A 2 16.57 34.00 -29.56
CA GLN A 2 15.38 33.54 -28.85
C GLN A 2 15.60 33.81 -27.37
N SER A 3 14.66 34.51 -26.72
CA SER A 3 14.72 34.77 -25.27
C SER A 3 14.42 33.48 -24.55
N GLY A 4 15.37 32.91 -23.84
CA GLY A 4 15.16 31.78 -22.96
C GLY A 4 14.48 32.22 -21.64
N ARG A 5 13.59 31.40 -21.10
CA ARG A 5 13.04 31.54 -19.75
C ARG A 5 13.67 30.49 -18.86
N PHE A 6 14.12 30.91 -17.69
CA PHE A 6 14.61 29.99 -16.66
C PHE A 6 13.74 30.15 -15.41
N GLY A 7 13.31 29.05 -14.87
CA GLY A 7 12.49 29.00 -13.66
C GLY A 7 13.07 28.04 -12.62
N VAL A 8 12.89 28.37 -11.36
CA VAL A 8 13.26 27.52 -10.21
C VAL A 8 12.05 27.40 -9.31
N ILE A 9 11.77 26.17 -8.86
CA ILE A 9 10.76 25.89 -7.86
C ILE A 9 11.44 25.14 -6.72
N ALA A 10 11.27 25.61 -5.48
CA ALA A 10 11.75 24.94 -4.30
C ALA A 10 10.60 24.82 -3.29
N THR A 11 10.38 23.64 -2.77
CA THR A 11 9.39 23.40 -1.71
C THR A 11 10.01 22.55 -0.62
N ALA A 12 9.61 22.79 0.62
CA ALA A 12 9.99 21.98 1.76
C ALA A 12 8.81 21.90 2.74
N SER A 13 8.60 20.73 3.34
CA SER A 13 7.59 20.55 4.36
C SER A 13 8.09 19.63 5.46
N LEU A 14 7.61 19.87 6.68
CA LEU A 14 7.84 19.01 7.84
C LEU A 14 6.52 18.81 8.56
N SER A 15 6.18 17.57 8.85
CA SER A 15 5.00 17.22 9.64
C SER A 15 5.37 16.23 10.74
N ASN A 16 4.80 16.40 11.93
CA ASN A 16 4.93 15.48 13.05
C ASN A 16 3.53 15.18 13.58
N LYS A 17 3.12 13.90 13.55
CA LYS A 17 1.78 13.44 13.92
C LYS A 17 1.87 12.35 14.96
N TYR A 18 1.01 12.42 15.96
CA TYR A 18 0.77 11.35 16.91
C TYR A 18 -0.60 10.74 16.66
N ARG A 19 -0.69 9.43 16.76
CA ARG A 19 -1.94 8.69 16.64
C ARG A 19 -2.00 7.58 17.68
N ASN A 20 -3.11 7.52 18.41
CA ASN A 20 -3.43 6.39 19.28
C ASN A 20 -4.53 5.57 18.65
N ARG A 21 -4.46 4.24 18.78
CA ARG A 21 -5.48 3.31 18.33
C ARG A 21 -5.79 2.30 19.42
N PHE A 22 -7.08 2.01 19.58
CA PHE A 22 -7.56 0.85 20.34
C PHE A 22 -8.02 -0.18 19.32
N ILE A 23 -7.37 -1.32 19.31
CA ILE A 23 -7.56 -2.35 18.29
C ILE A 23 -8.12 -3.59 18.98
N THR A 24 -9.24 -4.10 18.48
CA THR A 24 -9.79 -5.41 18.85
C THR A 24 -9.29 -6.44 17.86
N ARG A 25 -8.79 -7.57 18.38
CA ARG A 25 -8.29 -8.70 17.61
C ARG A 25 -8.92 -9.98 18.09
N GLN A 26 -9.43 -10.76 17.14
CA GLN A 26 -9.99 -12.08 17.39
C GLN A 26 -9.52 -13.05 16.30
N ALA A 27 -9.28 -14.28 16.67
CA ALA A 27 -9.02 -15.38 15.77
C ALA A 27 -9.99 -16.53 16.06
N ALA A 28 -10.36 -17.26 14.99
CA ALA A 28 -11.26 -18.41 15.11
C ALA A 28 -10.48 -19.72 15.09
N LEU A 29 -10.97 -20.70 15.80
CA LEU A 29 -10.48 -22.08 15.78
C LEU A 29 -10.87 -22.81 14.49
N ASN A 30 -12.06 -22.56 13.98
CA ASN A 30 -12.68 -23.33 12.88
C ASN A 30 -13.58 -22.48 11.96
N GLY A 31 -14.25 -23.11 11.02
CA GLY A 31 -15.18 -22.47 10.08
C GLY A 31 -16.48 -21.96 10.69
N ASP A 32 -16.88 -22.47 11.86
CA ASP A 32 -18.06 -22.00 12.60
C ASP A 32 -17.77 -20.71 13.38
N LEU A 33 -16.51 -20.24 13.33
CA LEU A 33 -15.98 -19.07 14.02
C LEU A 33 -16.04 -19.18 15.56
N ASP A 34 -15.87 -20.41 16.08
CA ASP A 34 -15.60 -20.56 17.50
C ASP A 34 -14.32 -19.81 17.84
N LEU A 35 -14.39 -18.95 18.85
CA LEU A 35 -13.25 -18.13 19.26
C LEU A 35 -12.11 -18.98 19.81
N ASP A 36 -10.94 -18.79 19.25
CA ASP A 36 -9.66 -19.33 19.73
C ASP A 36 -8.93 -18.29 20.55
N GLN A 37 -8.77 -17.09 19.99
CA GLN A 37 -8.11 -15.97 20.63
C GLN A 37 -8.98 -14.73 20.61
N THR A 38 -8.91 -13.95 21.69
CA THR A 38 -9.54 -12.63 21.78
C THR A 38 -8.64 -11.67 22.54
N GLY A 39 -8.54 -10.43 22.07
CA GLY A 39 -7.70 -9.45 22.73
C GLY A 39 -7.90 -8.03 22.29
N ASN A 40 -7.32 -7.15 23.08
CA ASN A 40 -7.29 -5.72 22.81
C ASN A 40 -5.86 -5.21 22.78
N GLN A 41 -5.57 -4.32 21.83
CA GLN A 41 -4.27 -3.69 21.69
C GLN A 41 -4.41 -2.17 21.77
N PHE A 42 -3.60 -1.55 22.60
CA PHE A 42 -3.37 -0.11 22.55
C PHE A 42 -2.09 0.16 21.79
N GLN A 43 -2.15 1.04 20.77
CA GLN A 43 -1.02 1.38 19.94
C GLN A 43 -0.87 2.89 19.83
N THR A 44 0.36 3.37 19.97
CA THR A 44 0.75 4.77 19.76
C THR A 44 1.77 4.83 18.63
N ASP A 45 1.48 5.65 17.64
CA ASP A 45 2.38 5.96 16.52
C ASP A 45 2.79 7.43 16.59
N GLN A 46 4.10 7.70 16.43
CA GLN A 46 4.62 9.01 16.10
C GLN A 46 5.21 8.94 14.70
N ARG A 47 4.66 9.73 13.77
CA ARG A 47 5.15 9.80 12.39
C ARG A 47 5.68 11.19 12.07
N ILE A 48 6.95 11.27 11.68
CA ILE A 48 7.61 12.50 11.24
C ILE A 48 7.88 12.35 9.75
N LEU A 49 7.32 13.27 8.96
CA LEU A 49 7.49 13.31 7.51
C LEU A 49 8.18 14.61 7.12
N ALA A 50 9.34 14.51 6.46
CA ALA A 50 10.07 15.62 5.87
C ALA A 50 10.13 15.44 4.35
N ASN A 51 9.70 16.45 3.61
CA ASN A 51 9.74 16.46 2.15
C ASN A 51 10.46 17.71 1.67
N ALA A 52 11.25 17.56 0.59
CA ALA A 52 11.87 18.67 -0.13
C ALA A 52 11.81 18.39 -1.63
N MET A 53 11.53 19.40 -2.42
CA MET A 53 11.59 19.33 -3.89
C MET A 53 12.33 20.55 -4.42
N LEU A 54 13.21 20.31 -5.41
CA LEU A 54 13.92 21.35 -6.15
C LEU A 54 13.79 21.08 -7.64
N GLY A 55 13.10 21.98 -8.33
CA GLY A 55 12.86 21.90 -9.77
C GLY A 55 13.54 23.05 -10.50
N PHE A 56 14.13 22.75 -11.65
CA PHE A 56 14.68 23.70 -12.61
C PHE A 56 13.96 23.53 -13.95
N GLY A 57 13.48 24.63 -14.50
CA GLY A 57 12.87 24.67 -15.81
C GLY A 57 13.63 25.61 -16.73
N LEU A 58 13.89 25.20 -17.96
CA LEU A 58 14.49 26.00 -19.01
C LEU A 58 13.63 25.90 -20.28
N GLU A 59 13.19 27.03 -20.78
CA GLU A 59 12.44 27.14 -22.02
C GLU A 59 13.25 27.99 -23.01
N VAL A 60 13.56 27.43 -24.19
CA VAL A 60 14.34 28.11 -25.23
C VAL A 60 13.61 27.96 -26.57
N GLY A 61 12.91 28.99 -26.98
CA GLY A 61 12.00 28.90 -28.14
C GLY A 61 10.83 27.99 -27.82
N GLU A 62 10.69 26.91 -28.60
CA GLU A 62 9.66 25.88 -28.42
C GLU A 62 10.16 24.69 -27.59
N HIS A 63 11.46 24.65 -27.25
CA HIS A 63 12.08 23.56 -26.50
C HIS A 63 11.94 23.78 -25.01
N ARG A 64 11.63 22.71 -24.28
CA ARG A 64 11.46 22.72 -22.82
C ARG A 64 12.32 21.67 -22.16
N PHE A 65 12.97 22.05 -21.09
CA PHE A 65 13.78 21.15 -20.27
C PHE A 65 13.39 21.31 -18.81
N ARG A 66 13.25 20.21 -18.11
CA ARG A 66 12.95 20.19 -16.68
C ARG A 66 13.83 19.19 -15.98
N LEU A 67 14.43 19.62 -14.88
CA LEU A 67 15.13 18.77 -13.92
C LEU A 67 14.42 18.90 -12.57
N THR A 68 13.93 17.79 -12.05
CA THR A 68 13.24 17.74 -10.75
C THR A 68 14.00 16.83 -9.82
N ASN A 69 14.23 17.29 -8.59
CA ASN A 69 14.82 16.49 -7.53
C ASN A 69 13.84 16.46 -6.37
N LEU A 70 13.54 15.27 -5.87
CA LEU A 70 12.62 15.02 -4.77
C LEU A 70 13.35 14.27 -3.66
N TYR A 71 13.15 14.71 -2.43
CA TYR A 71 13.60 14.01 -1.24
C TYR A 71 12.43 13.85 -0.27
N ILE A 72 12.20 12.62 0.20
CA ILE A 72 11.18 12.30 1.20
C ILE A 72 11.86 11.48 2.29
N ARG A 73 11.62 11.84 3.56
CA ARG A 73 11.98 11.01 4.71
C ARG A 73 10.77 10.84 5.62
N ASP A 74 10.42 9.58 5.89
CA ASP A 74 9.30 9.17 6.74
C ASP A 74 9.85 8.33 7.90
N SER A 75 9.75 8.85 9.10
CA SER A 75 10.18 8.18 10.33
C SER A 75 8.94 7.84 11.17
N LEU A 76 8.73 6.55 11.42
CA LEU A 76 7.65 6.01 12.25
C LEU A 76 8.23 5.37 13.50
N LYS A 77 7.88 5.91 14.67
CA LYS A 77 8.08 5.25 15.96
C LYS A 77 6.76 4.70 16.44
N ARG A 78 6.74 3.42 16.78
CA ARG A 78 5.56 2.69 17.25
C ARG A 78 5.82 2.07 18.60
N ALA A 79 4.83 2.18 19.49
CA ALA A 79 4.75 1.39 20.71
C ALA A 79 3.36 0.78 20.81
N SER A 80 3.28 -0.49 21.16
CA SER A 80 2.00 -1.16 21.37
C SER A 80 2.03 -2.07 22.59
N LEU A 81 0.86 -2.19 23.22
CA LEU A 81 0.59 -3.10 24.31
C LEU A 81 -0.68 -3.87 23.96
N ALA A 82 -0.58 -5.17 23.77
CA ALA A 82 -1.72 -6.04 23.47
C ALA A 82 -1.88 -7.10 24.55
N GLN A 83 -3.09 -7.25 25.05
CA GLN A 83 -3.47 -8.39 25.89
C GLN A 83 -4.31 -9.33 25.03
N ILE A 84 -3.88 -10.57 24.89
CA ILE A 84 -4.54 -11.60 24.09
C ILE A 84 -4.74 -12.81 24.99
N SER A 85 -6.01 -13.22 25.10
CA SER A 85 -6.40 -14.45 25.83
C SER A 85 -6.55 -15.57 24.83
N ASP A 86 -5.83 -16.67 25.04
CA ASP A 86 -6.02 -17.94 24.36
C ASP A 86 -7.07 -18.72 25.10
N LEU A 87 -8.21 -19.00 24.45
CA LEU A 87 -9.37 -19.62 25.06
C LEU A 87 -9.28 -21.17 25.05
N THR A 88 -8.35 -21.72 24.27
CA THR A 88 -8.09 -23.16 24.18
C THR A 88 -7.10 -23.64 25.26
N ASP A 89 -6.07 -22.82 25.52
CA ASP A 89 -5.01 -23.15 26.45
C ASP A 89 -5.18 -22.49 27.83
N ASP A 90 -6.27 -21.72 28.05
CA ASP A 90 -6.54 -20.94 29.27
C ASP A 90 -5.38 -19.99 29.65
N ASP A 91 -4.73 -19.39 28.63
CA ASP A 91 -3.60 -18.49 28.80
C ASP A 91 -3.97 -17.04 28.50
N ASP A 92 -3.23 -16.16 29.16
CA ASP A 92 -3.30 -14.72 28.92
C ASP A 92 -1.90 -14.20 28.62
N ASP A 93 -1.71 -13.69 27.41
CA ASP A 93 -0.44 -13.11 26.95
C ASP A 93 -0.52 -11.59 26.85
N LEU A 94 0.53 -10.92 27.36
CA LEU A 94 0.72 -9.49 27.22
C LEU A 94 1.91 -9.23 26.29
N PHE A 95 1.62 -8.77 25.08
CA PHE A 95 2.62 -8.38 24.10
C PHE A 95 2.95 -6.90 24.27
N GLN A 96 4.23 -6.61 24.49
CA GLN A 96 4.74 -5.25 24.49
C GLN A 96 5.73 -5.09 23.35
N ASN A 97 5.35 -4.31 22.32
CA ASN A 97 6.15 -4.13 21.12
C ASN A 97 6.56 -2.69 20.98
N THR A 98 7.81 -2.47 20.55
CA THR A 98 8.31 -1.18 20.10
C THR A 98 9.08 -1.34 18.80
N GLY A 99 8.88 -0.40 17.88
CA GLY A 99 9.58 -0.40 16.60
C GLY A 99 9.91 1.01 16.14
N TRP A 100 11.02 1.11 15.46
CA TRP A 100 11.43 2.33 14.79
C TRP A 100 11.69 2.02 13.33
N TYR A 101 10.95 2.69 12.43
CA TYR A 101 11.01 2.49 10.99
C TYR A 101 11.37 3.81 10.33
N GLU A 102 12.45 3.83 9.57
CA GLU A 102 12.85 4.95 8.74
C GLU A 102 12.76 4.57 7.27
N ARG A 103 12.12 5.42 6.47
CA ARG A 103 12.01 5.28 5.03
C ARG A 103 12.51 6.54 4.37
N GLN A 104 13.28 6.39 3.31
CA GLN A 104 13.82 7.50 2.56
C GLN A 104 13.63 7.24 1.07
N LEU A 105 13.25 8.28 0.34
CA LEU A 105 13.24 8.32 -1.12
C LEU A 105 14.05 9.54 -1.58
N PHE A 106 14.99 9.30 -2.46
CA PHE A 106 15.61 10.31 -3.30
C PHE A 106 15.27 10.02 -4.75
N ASP A 107 14.75 10.99 -5.50
CA ASP A 107 14.45 10.86 -6.92
C ASP A 107 14.96 12.08 -7.68
N THR A 108 15.63 11.86 -8.79
CA THR A 108 16.05 12.88 -9.74
C THR A 108 15.58 12.51 -11.13
N GLN A 109 14.82 13.41 -11.76
CA GLN A 109 14.21 13.21 -13.06
C GLN A 109 14.57 14.33 -14.01
N PHE A 110 14.99 13.97 -15.21
CA PHE A 110 15.17 14.87 -16.34
C PHE A 110 14.10 14.60 -17.40
N VAL A 111 13.47 15.67 -17.90
CA VAL A 111 12.54 15.64 -19.04
C VAL A 111 12.96 16.73 -20.02
N GLY A 112 13.06 16.38 -21.30
CA GLY A 112 13.35 17.29 -22.40
C GLY A 112 12.34 17.12 -23.51
N GLU A 113 11.69 18.20 -23.91
CA GLU A 113 10.75 18.28 -25.02
C GLU A 113 11.39 19.16 -26.10
N LEU A 114 11.65 18.61 -27.28
CA LEU A 114 12.30 19.27 -28.40
C LEU A 114 11.34 19.34 -29.60
N GLU A 115 10.95 20.54 -29.99
CA GLU A 115 10.01 20.79 -31.08
C GLU A 115 10.74 21.35 -32.29
N PHE A 116 10.55 20.73 -33.46
CA PHE A 116 11.16 21.12 -34.74
C PHE A 116 10.11 21.14 -35.88
N GLY A 117 9.08 21.97 -35.73
CA GLY A 117 7.96 21.99 -36.65
C GLY A 117 7.12 20.71 -36.53
N ASP A 118 7.12 19.87 -37.57
CA ASP A 118 6.36 18.61 -37.58
C ASP A 118 7.04 17.48 -36.79
N LEU A 119 8.26 17.67 -36.28
CA LEU A 119 9.03 16.71 -35.51
C LEU A 119 9.06 17.12 -34.06
N SER A 120 8.63 16.23 -33.16
CA SER A 120 8.79 16.33 -31.72
C SER A 120 9.66 15.19 -31.18
N ILE A 121 10.55 15.50 -30.25
CA ILE A 121 11.41 14.52 -29.59
C ILE A 121 11.28 14.70 -28.08
N ASP A 122 10.79 13.67 -27.39
CA ASP A 122 10.65 13.65 -25.96
C ASP A 122 11.70 12.74 -25.33
N LEU A 123 12.47 13.30 -24.40
CA LEU A 123 13.53 12.63 -23.65
C LEU A 123 13.12 12.56 -22.19
N ARG A 124 13.27 11.40 -21.58
CA ARG A 124 13.09 11.24 -20.13
C ARG A 124 14.16 10.31 -19.57
N GLY A 125 14.61 10.61 -18.37
CA GLY A 125 15.54 9.76 -17.65
C GLY A 125 15.60 10.15 -16.20
N GLY A 126 15.92 9.20 -15.36
CA GLY A 126 16.01 9.45 -13.93
C GLY A 126 16.67 8.33 -13.16
N TYR A 127 16.94 8.67 -11.93
CA TYR A 127 17.45 7.77 -10.90
C TYR A 127 16.65 7.99 -9.62
N ALA A 128 16.19 6.90 -9.04
CA ALA A 128 15.57 6.92 -7.72
C ALA A 128 16.24 5.90 -6.79
N GLN A 129 16.41 6.29 -5.53
CA GLN A 129 16.86 5.40 -4.47
C GLN A 129 15.87 5.39 -3.33
N THR A 130 15.43 4.20 -2.94
CA THR A 130 14.59 3.99 -1.76
C THR A 130 15.39 3.23 -0.71
N GLN A 131 15.32 3.70 0.54
CA GLN A 131 15.90 3.01 1.69
C GLN A 131 14.84 2.81 2.76
N ARG A 132 14.85 1.65 3.42
CA ARG A 132 14.08 1.38 4.63
C ARG A 132 15.00 0.77 5.66
N GLU A 133 14.99 1.34 6.84
CA GLU A 133 15.72 0.83 8.00
C GLU A 133 14.74 0.59 9.15
N ALA A 134 14.87 -0.53 9.83
CA ALA A 134 14.30 -0.76 11.14
C ALA A 134 15.46 -1.09 12.09
N PRO A 135 16.06 -0.06 12.71
CA PRO A 135 17.24 -0.21 13.53
C PRO A 135 16.99 -0.99 14.81
N ASN A 136 15.74 -1.13 15.23
CA ASN A 136 15.31 -2.05 16.28
C ASN A 136 13.80 -2.26 16.24
N GLU A 137 13.40 -3.52 16.39
CA GLU A 137 12.04 -3.97 16.60
C GLU A 137 12.08 -4.88 17.82
N TRP A 138 11.55 -4.42 18.96
CA TRP A 138 11.50 -5.19 20.20
C TRP A 138 10.13 -5.80 20.41
N GLU A 139 10.10 -7.07 20.80
CA GLU A 139 8.92 -7.76 21.26
C GLU A 139 9.21 -8.42 22.61
N PHE A 140 8.34 -8.16 23.60
CA PHE A 140 8.32 -8.80 24.90
C PHE A 140 6.97 -9.47 25.06
N VAL A 141 6.97 -10.78 25.32
CA VAL A 141 5.75 -11.55 25.56
C VAL A 141 5.75 -12.01 27.01
N TYR A 142 4.86 -11.44 27.80
CA TYR A 142 4.60 -11.84 29.17
C TYR A 142 3.41 -12.78 29.18
N SER A 143 3.53 -13.93 29.86
CA SER A 143 2.47 -14.93 29.95
C SER A 143 1.91 -15.01 31.34
N ARG A 144 0.64 -15.39 31.45
CA ARG A 144 -0.07 -15.64 32.69
C ARG A 144 -0.87 -16.90 32.54
N ASP A 145 -0.63 -17.85 33.42
CA ASP A 145 -1.35 -19.11 33.45
C ASP A 145 -2.59 -19.03 34.36
N LEU A 146 -3.66 -19.73 33.98
CA LEU A 146 -4.80 -19.94 34.85
C LEU A 146 -4.42 -20.94 35.95
N ASN A 147 -4.48 -20.52 37.19
CA ASN A 147 -4.19 -21.44 38.30
C ASN A 147 -5.36 -22.41 38.55
N PRO A 148 -5.11 -23.56 39.21
CA PRO A 148 -6.14 -24.59 39.47
C PRO A 148 -7.35 -24.10 40.29
N SER A 149 -7.24 -22.93 40.94
CA SER A 149 -8.33 -22.32 41.71
C SER A 149 -9.23 -21.42 40.87
N GLY A 150 -8.99 -21.34 39.57
CA GLY A 150 -9.77 -20.51 38.61
C GLY A 150 -9.40 -19.05 38.59
N GLY A 151 -8.27 -18.64 39.14
CA GLY A 151 -7.66 -17.32 39.00
C GLY A 151 -6.40 -17.38 38.13
N PHE A 152 -5.91 -16.25 37.67
CA PHE A 152 -4.62 -16.16 36.99
C PHE A 152 -3.47 -15.98 37.99
N ASP A 153 -2.31 -16.57 37.69
CA ASP A 153 -1.07 -16.28 38.38
C ASP A 153 -0.54 -14.88 38.00
N ASP A 154 0.51 -14.43 38.67
CA ASP A 154 1.15 -13.16 38.29
C ASP A 154 1.71 -13.25 36.87
N ILE A 155 1.57 -12.16 36.11
CA ILE A 155 2.11 -12.05 34.75
C ILE A 155 3.63 -11.96 34.81
N TYR A 156 4.34 -12.77 34.04
CA TYR A 156 5.79 -12.78 33.99
C TYR A 156 6.33 -13.13 32.61
N LEU A 157 7.54 -12.66 32.34
CA LEU A 157 8.30 -12.98 31.12
C LEU A 157 9.23 -14.16 31.42
N ASN A 158 8.95 -15.30 30.81
CA ASN A 158 9.79 -16.48 30.98
C ASN A 158 10.96 -16.45 29.99
N LEU A 159 12.14 -16.05 30.46
CA LEU A 159 13.37 -16.02 29.64
C LEU A 159 14.10 -17.36 29.61
N GLN A 160 13.64 -18.39 30.33
CA GLN A 160 14.35 -19.67 30.41
C GLN A 160 14.39 -20.37 29.04
N ASN A 161 15.56 -20.88 28.68
CA ASN A 161 15.77 -21.62 27.45
C ASN A 161 14.93 -22.92 27.45
N GLY A 162 14.06 -23.08 26.44
CA GLY A 162 13.15 -24.22 26.32
C GLY A 162 11.76 -24.01 26.95
N GLY A 163 11.47 -22.86 27.55
CA GLY A 163 10.12 -22.49 27.98
C GLY A 163 9.24 -22.23 26.76
N GLN A 164 8.02 -22.81 26.76
CA GLN A 164 7.05 -22.59 25.66
C GLN A 164 6.37 -21.21 25.72
N ARG A 165 6.53 -20.48 26.81
CA ARG A 165 5.80 -19.25 27.10
C ARG A 165 6.75 -18.14 27.52
N GLY A 166 6.50 -16.98 26.96
CA GLY A 166 7.33 -15.81 27.16
C GLY A 166 8.51 -15.74 26.19
N ARG A 167 8.64 -14.62 25.51
CA ARG A 167 9.69 -14.38 24.52
C ARG A 167 10.18 -12.96 24.61
N THR A 168 11.48 -12.78 24.42
CA THR A 168 12.08 -11.47 24.19
C THR A 168 12.88 -11.53 22.91
N THR A 169 12.40 -10.82 21.91
CA THR A 169 13.00 -10.81 20.59
C THR A 169 13.42 -9.40 20.22
N VAL A 170 14.58 -9.27 19.58
CA VAL A 170 14.98 -8.04 18.91
C VAL A 170 15.33 -8.34 17.47
N ALA A 171 14.77 -7.56 16.55
CA ALA A 171 15.04 -7.66 15.13
C ALA A 171 15.60 -6.36 14.56
N PHE A 172 16.40 -6.52 13.51
CA PHE A 172 17.02 -5.44 12.73
C PHE A 172 16.78 -5.71 11.26
N SER A 173 16.34 -4.72 10.50
CA SER A 173 16.18 -4.88 9.06
C SER A 173 16.61 -3.65 8.29
N ASP A 174 17.17 -3.88 7.10
CA ASP A 174 17.51 -2.86 6.11
C ASP A 174 17.07 -3.30 4.71
N LEU A 175 16.67 -2.34 3.91
CA LEU A 175 16.36 -2.51 2.51
C LEU A 175 16.87 -1.29 1.74
N THR A 176 17.56 -1.54 0.63
CA THR A 176 17.92 -0.51 -0.35
C THR A 176 17.42 -0.96 -1.72
N GLU A 177 16.85 -0.01 -2.46
CA GLU A 177 16.43 -0.22 -3.84
C GLU A 177 16.89 0.96 -4.68
N ASP A 178 17.55 0.65 -5.79
CA ASP A 178 18.00 1.60 -6.80
C ASP A 178 17.20 1.35 -8.08
N LEU A 179 16.69 2.43 -8.67
CA LEU A 179 15.92 2.44 -9.92
C LEU A 179 16.58 3.38 -10.92
N TYR A 180 16.93 2.87 -12.09
CA TYR A 180 17.35 3.62 -13.26
C TYR A 180 16.30 3.49 -14.36
N TYR A 181 15.93 4.60 -14.99
CA TYR A 181 15.02 4.56 -16.12
C TYR A 181 15.38 5.61 -17.16
N GLY A 182 15.05 5.29 -18.41
CA GLY A 182 15.22 6.20 -19.54
C GLY A 182 14.22 5.90 -20.64
N GLY A 183 13.90 6.92 -21.43
CA GLY A 183 13.01 6.78 -22.58
C GLY A 183 13.25 7.88 -23.61
N LEU A 184 12.96 7.53 -24.85
CA LEU A 184 13.02 8.41 -26.00
C LEU A 184 11.79 8.17 -26.86
N ASP A 185 11.07 9.24 -27.19
CA ASP A 185 9.97 9.23 -28.12
C ASP A 185 10.29 10.18 -29.28
N VAL A 186 10.03 9.74 -30.49
CA VAL A 186 10.16 10.55 -31.71
C VAL A 186 8.80 10.53 -32.40
N SER A 187 8.15 11.68 -32.42
CA SER A 187 6.86 11.90 -33.06
C SER A 187 7.02 12.74 -34.31
N TYR A 188 6.36 12.32 -35.39
CA TYR A 188 6.39 13.06 -36.66
C TYR A 188 4.99 13.18 -37.25
N GLN A 189 4.57 14.40 -37.57
CA GLN A 189 3.32 14.67 -38.25
C GLN A 189 3.49 14.47 -39.77
N LEU A 190 3.13 13.26 -40.24
CA LEU A 190 3.26 12.88 -41.67
C LEU A 190 2.28 13.63 -42.57
N ALA A 191 1.09 13.90 -42.08
CA ALA A 191 0.03 14.65 -42.72
C ALA A 191 -0.91 15.24 -41.68
N ASN A 192 -1.75 16.22 -42.02
CA ASN A 192 -2.70 16.81 -41.04
C ASN A 192 -3.62 15.81 -40.35
N TRP A 193 -3.77 14.62 -40.91
CA TRP A 193 -4.62 13.54 -40.43
C TRP A 193 -3.82 12.34 -39.89
N LEU A 194 -2.47 12.35 -39.94
CA LEU A 194 -1.63 11.22 -39.58
C LEU A 194 -0.37 11.70 -38.85
N GLY A 195 -0.32 11.41 -37.55
CA GLY A 195 0.89 11.48 -36.71
C GLY A 195 1.39 10.08 -36.38
N VAL A 196 2.70 9.90 -36.33
CA VAL A 196 3.35 8.63 -35.96
C VAL A 196 4.36 8.90 -34.86
N THR A 197 4.38 8.05 -33.84
CA THR A 197 5.39 8.07 -32.78
C THR A 197 6.07 6.71 -32.70
N VAL A 198 7.40 6.73 -32.61
CA VAL A 198 8.22 5.55 -32.32
C VAL A 198 9.05 5.86 -31.10
N GLY A 199 9.08 4.94 -30.17
CA GLY A 199 9.79 5.15 -28.92
C GLY A 199 10.44 3.90 -28.35
N GLY A 200 11.30 4.12 -27.38
CA GLY A 200 11.95 3.07 -26.60
C GLY A 200 12.05 3.46 -25.13
N ALA A 201 12.00 2.48 -24.25
CA ALA A 201 12.16 2.68 -22.82
C ALA A 201 13.02 1.58 -22.20
N TYR A 202 13.78 1.97 -21.19
CA TYR A 202 14.60 1.09 -20.38
C TYR A 202 14.32 1.36 -18.91
N THR A 203 14.18 0.30 -18.14
CA THR A 203 14.04 0.37 -16.68
C THR A 203 14.87 -0.74 -16.05
N ASP A 204 15.62 -0.41 -15.02
CA ASP A 204 16.42 -1.34 -14.25
C ASP A 204 16.26 -1.05 -12.76
N THR A 205 15.80 -2.03 -12.01
CA THR A 205 15.55 -1.96 -10.57
C THR A 205 16.37 -3.02 -9.87
N GLU A 206 17.18 -2.63 -8.91
CA GLU A 206 17.94 -3.53 -8.07
C GLU A 206 17.56 -3.32 -6.60
N ARG A 207 17.28 -4.40 -5.87
CA ARG A 207 16.94 -4.38 -4.44
C ARG A 207 17.80 -5.33 -3.66
N LEU A 208 18.25 -4.88 -2.49
CA LEU A 208 18.85 -5.71 -1.46
C LEU A 208 18.07 -5.52 -0.16
N SER A 209 17.66 -6.62 0.45
CA SER A 209 16.97 -6.62 1.75
C SER A 209 17.64 -7.60 2.70
N ARG A 210 17.73 -7.22 3.97
CA ARG A 210 18.30 -8.04 5.04
C ARG A 210 17.46 -7.92 6.29
N ARG A 211 17.34 -9.04 7.06
CA ARG A 211 16.72 -9.06 8.39
C ARG A 211 17.51 -10.01 9.28
N ARG A 212 17.79 -9.57 10.51
CA ARG A 212 18.35 -10.41 11.56
C ARG A 212 17.48 -10.35 12.78
N GLU A 213 17.38 -11.50 13.46
CA GLU A 213 16.54 -11.64 14.64
C GLU A 213 17.28 -12.40 15.72
N PHE A 214 17.12 -11.95 16.96
CA PHE A 214 17.79 -12.53 18.12
C PHE A 214 16.80 -12.65 19.26
N ASP A 215 16.79 -13.83 19.92
CA ASP A 215 16.12 -14.05 21.17
C ASP A 215 17.08 -13.79 22.33
N ILE A 216 16.59 -13.11 23.35
CA ILE A 216 17.29 -12.98 24.63
C ILE A 216 16.71 -14.01 25.58
N ARG A 217 17.56 -14.91 26.07
CA ARG A 217 17.18 -16.00 26.94
C ARG A 217 18.08 -16.05 28.16
N THR A 218 17.64 -16.82 29.20
CA THR A 218 18.45 -17.10 30.37
C THR A 218 18.69 -18.60 30.49
N THR A 219 19.84 -18.95 31.07
CA THR A 219 20.20 -20.33 31.44
C THR A 219 20.43 -20.41 32.92
N GLY A 220 20.25 -21.61 33.51
CA GLY A 220 20.40 -21.82 34.97
C GLY A 220 19.14 -21.47 35.77
N ASP A 221 19.33 -21.13 37.05
CA ASP A 221 18.24 -20.91 38.00
C ASP A 221 17.77 -19.45 37.99
N TYR A 222 17.30 -18.96 36.83
CA TYR A 222 16.75 -17.61 36.72
C TYR A 222 15.50 -17.44 37.58
N PRO A 223 15.48 -16.47 38.52
CA PRO A 223 14.32 -16.25 39.36
C PRO A 223 13.10 -15.76 38.58
N LEU A 224 12.00 -16.51 38.60
CA LEU A 224 10.75 -16.15 37.92
C LEU A 224 10.25 -14.74 38.31
N ALA A 225 10.47 -14.34 39.59
CA ALA A 225 10.10 -13.01 40.07
C ALA A 225 10.77 -11.86 39.28
N PHE A 226 11.93 -12.08 38.64
CA PHE A 226 12.55 -11.09 37.80
C PHE A 226 11.78 -10.90 36.47
N GLY A 227 11.11 -11.95 36.01
CA GLY A 227 10.25 -11.88 34.83
C GLY A 227 9.06 -10.92 34.98
N ALA A 228 8.65 -10.58 36.17
CA ALA A 228 7.61 -9.59 36.45
C ALA A 228 8.10 -8.12 36.31
N LEU A 229 9.41 -7.93 36.14
CA LEU A 229 9.97 -6.59 35.97
C LEU A 229 9.65 -6.01 34.58
N ARG A 230 9.61 -4.69 34.51
CA ARG A 230 9.50 -3.97 33.22
C ARG A 230 10.75 -4.23 32.35
N PRO A 231 10.61 -4.16 31.01
CA PRO A 231 11.72 -4.44 30.08
C PRO A 231 12.98 -3.63 30.34
N ASP A 232 12.84 -2.37 30.73
CA ASP A 232 13.98 -1.46 31.03
C ASP A 232 14.76 -1.90 32.28
N ASN A 233 14.13 -2.55 33.25
CA ASN A 233 14.78 -3.11 34.41
C ASN A 233 15.27 -4.54 34.12
N LEU A 234 14.47 -5.34 33.41
CA LEU A 234 14.78 -6.70 33.04
C LEU A 234 16.07 -6.84 32.24
N LEU A 235 16.28 -5.92 31.28
CA LEU A 235 17.48 -5.82 30.46
C LEU A 235 18.39 -4.65 30.90
N GLY A 236 18.20 -4.15 32.10
CA GLY A 236 19.04 -3.11 32.70
C GLY A 236 20.41 -3.61 33.11
N ASP A 237 21.40 -2.72 33.10
CA ASP A 237 22.79 -3.04 33.41
C ASP A 237 22.96 -3.82 34.73
N ALA A 238 22.14 -3.52 35.73
CA ALA A 238 22.24 -4.17 37.05
C ALA A 238 21.87 -5.67 37.00
N LEU A 239 20.80 -6.04 36.29
CA LEU A 239 20.40 -7.46 36.17
C LEU A 239 21.30 -8.20 35.19
N ILE A 240 21.71 -7.57 34.11
CA ILE A 240 22.69 -8.15 33.18
C ILE A 240 24.00 -8.43 33.90
N ALA A 241 24.53 -7.47 34.66
CA ALA A 241 25.75 -7.67 35.45
C ALA A 241 25.59 -8.77 36.50
N LEU A 242 24.44 -8.82 37.19
CA LEU A 242 24.15 -9.89 38.15
C LEU A 242 24.14 -11.26 37.46
N GLY A 243 23.63 -11.37 36.23
CA GLY A 243 23.62 -12.62 35.45
C GLY A 243 25.01 -13.19 35.13
N TYR A 244 26.09 -12.39 35.32
CA TYR A 244 27.49 -12.81 35.15
C TYR A 244 28.28 -12.82 36.43
N ASP A 245 27.69 -12.44 37.58
CA ASP A 245 28.35 -12.38 38.90
C ASP A 245 27.82 -13.47 39.83
N THR A 246 28.45 -14.66 39.77
CA THR A 246 28.08 -15.81 40.57
C THR A 246 28.27 -15.60 42.10
N GLU A 247 29.19 -14.70 42.52
CA GLU A 247 29.39 -14.36 43.94
C GLU A 247 28.24 -13.54 44.46
N ALA A 248 27.80 -12.51 43.70
CA ALA A 248 26.66 -11.69 44.05
C ALA A 248 25.34 -12.50 44.02
N GLN A 249 25.16 -13.43 43.08
CA GLN A 249 24.03 -14.36 43.02
C GLN A 249 23.97 -15.20 44.28
N THR A 250 25.09 -15.85 44.66
CA THR A 250 25.18 -16.69 45.83
C THR A 250 24.93 -15.89 47.13
N ALA A 251 25.53 -14.70 47.25
CA ALA A 251 25.32 -13.81 48.39
C ALA A 251 23.86 -13.34 48.52
N GLY A 252 23.15 -13.19 47.41
CA GLY A 252 21.73 -12.88 47.36
C GLY A 252 20.80 -14.08 47.56
N GLY A 253 21.33 -15.29 47.74
CA GLY A 253 20.54 -16.52 47.85
C GLY A 253 19.86 -16.93 46.53
N ILE A 254 20.39 -16.48 45.40
CA ILE A 254 19.90 -16.75 44.04
C ILE A 254 20.76 -17.86 43.46
N GLY A 255 20.15 -18.83 42.77
CA GLY A 255 20.88 -19.83 42.00
C GLY A 255 21.65 -19.22 40.81
N PRO A 256 22.69 -19.91 40.32
CA PRO A 256 23.47 -19.39 39.19
C PRO A 256 22.64 -19.33 37.90
N PHE A 257 22.59 -18.17 37.31
CA PHE A 257 21.97 -17.97 36.00
C PHE A 257 22.84 -17.04 35.11
N SER A 258 22.60 -17.08 33.83
CA SER A 258 23.23 -16.13 32.89
C SER A 258 22.29 -15.78 31.72
N TYR A 259 22.48 -14.60 31.14
CA TYR A 259 21.81 -14.22 29.92
C TYR A 259 22.53 -14.80 28.69
N THR A 260 21.76 -15.20 27.71
CA THR A 260 22.24 -15.74 26.43
C THR A 260 21.48 -15.07 25.29
N ILE A 261 22.20 -14.67 24.25
CA ILE A 261 21.60 -14.20 22.99
C ILE A 261 21.65 -15.37 22.02
N ILE A 262 20.50 -15.75 21.49
CA ILE A 262 20.34 -16.82 20.51
C ILE A 262 20.02 -16.17 19.17
N ASP A 263 20.79 -16.46 18.14
CA ASP A 263 20.49 -16.04 16.78
C ASP A 263 19.34 -16.91 16.24
N THR A 264 18.17 -16.30 16.09
CA THR A 264 16.93 -16.91 15.58
C THR A 264 16.64 -16.45 14.16
N THR A 265 17.63 -15.81 13.54
CA THR A 265 17.54 -15.36 12.17
C THR A 265 17.17 -16.52 11.23
N ALA A 266 16.24 -16.28 10.32
CA ALA A 266 15.80 -17.26 9.33
C ALA A 266 16.97 -17.80 8.48
N ALA A 267 16.81 -18.99 7.88
CA ALA A 267 17.85 -19.61 7.06
C ALA A 267 18.23 -18.75 5.83
N ASP A 268 17.24 -18.04 5.25
CA ASP A 268 17.41 -17.08 4.16
C ASP A 268 17.14 -15.66 4.69
N PRO A 269 18.09 -15.05 5.42
CA PRO A 269 17.85 -13.78 6.14
C PRO A 269 17.90 -12.55 5.25
N ALA A 270 18.33 -12.72 4.02
CA ALA A 270 18.49 -11.67 3.04
C ALA A 270 18.03 -12.13 1.65
N PHE A 271 17.76 -11.19 0.79
CA PHE A 271 17.59 -11.46 -0.64
C PHE A 271 18.09 -10.30 -1.49
N SER A 272 18.56 -10.61 -2.68
CA SER A 272 18.71 -9.66 -3.78
C SER A 272 17.58 -9.86 -4.77
N ALA A 273 17.08 -8.77 -5.34
CA ALA A 273 16.08 -8.83 -6.39
C ALA A 273 16.42 -7.83 -7.49
N GLY A 274 16.08 -8.16 -8.73
CA GLY A 274 16.27 -7.29 -9.89
C GLY A 274 15.11 -7.41 -10.87
N LEU A 275 14.79 -6.29 -11.54
CA LEU A 275 13.83 -6.23 -12.64
C LEU A 275 14.39 -5.35 -13.73
N GLU A 276 14.82 -5.94 -14.84
CA GLU A 276 15.24 -5.24 -16.05
C GLU A 276 14.11 -5.32 -17.08
N ILE A 277 13.72 -4.17 -17.67
CA ILE A 277 12.73 -4.08 -18.73
C ILE A 277 13.29 -3.29 -19.90
N LYS A 278 13.29 -3.90 -21.08
CA LYS A 278 13.60 -3.26 -22.36
C LYS A 278 12.34 -3.21 -23.20
N ALA A 279 11.98 -2.03 -23.69
CA ALA A 279 10.78 -1.88 -24.46
C ALA A 279 10.98 -1.01 -25.69
N GLY A 280 10.30 -1.40 -26.76
CA GLY A 280 10.15 -0.60 -27.97
C GLY A 280 8.70 -0.54 -28.38
N TYR A 281 8.24 0.58 -28.92
CA TYR A 281 6.86 0.76 -29.33
C TYR A 281 6.70 1.68 -30.54
N ALA A 282 5.60 1.49 -31.23
CA ALA A 282 5.15 2.37 -32.30
C ALA A 282 3.65 2.60 -32.16
N GLN A 283 3.23 3.84 -32.37
CA GLN A 283 1.83 4.23 -32.40
C GLN A 283 1.55 5.19 -33.53
N ALA A 284 0.29 5.21 -33.98
CA ALA A 284 -0.20 6.16 -34.96
C ALA A 284 -1.47 6.83 -34.43
N ARG A 285 -1.55 8.14 -34.59
CA ARG A 285 -2.75 8.93 -34.43
C ARG A 285 -3.31 9.24 -35.79
N ILE A 286 -4.52 8.81 -36.08
CA ILE A 286 -5.19 8.89 -37.38
C ILE A 286 -6.48 9.69 -37.19
N GLU A 287 -6.66 10.77 -37.93
CA GLU A 287 -7.87 11.59 -37.96
C GLU A 287 -8.54 11.48 -39.34
N PRO A 288 -9.24 10.36 -39.62
CA PRO A 288 -9.77 10.10 -40.97
C PRO A 288 -10.90 11.03 -41.37
N LEU A 289 -11.61 11.58 -40.42
CA LEU A 289 -12.73 12.51 -40.58
C LEU A 289 -12.69 13.56 -39.46
N ALA A 290 -13.24 14.73 -39.69
CA ALA A 290 -13.40 15.75 -38.66
C ALA A 290 -14.22 15.17 -37.49
N GLY A 291 -13.69 15.31 -36.28
CA GLY A 291 -14.31 14.80 -35.04
C GLY A 291 -14.14 13.29 -34.80
N VAL A 292 -13.33 12.57 -35.60
CA VAL A 292 -12.99 11.16 -35.35
C VAL A 292 -11.48 11.01 -35.31
N SER A 293 -10.95 10.55 -34.17
CA SER A 293 -9.53 10.20 -34.02
C SER A 293 -9.36 8.76 -33.54
N LEU A 294 -8.39 8.08 -34.10
CA LEU A 294 -7.95 6.75 -33.70
C LEU A 294 -6.49 6.84 -33.29
N ASP A 295 -6.20 6.59 -32.02
CA ASP A 295 -4.87 6.36 -31.50
C ASP A 295 -4.67 4.85 -31.34
N ALA A 296 -3.72 4.28 -32.10
CA ALA A 296 -3.45 2.85 -32.06
C ALA A 296 -1.96 2.57 -32.08
N GLY A 297 -1.52 1.61 -31.31
CA GLY A 297 -0.12 1.25 -31.22
C GLY A 297 0.12 -0.14 -30.65
N VAL A 298 1.37 -0.52 -30.65
CA VAL A 298 1.85 -1.75 -30.04
C VAL A 298 3.18 -1.48 -29.34
N ARG A 299 3.30 -2.05 -28.16
CA ARG A 299 4.52 -2.04 -27.36
C ARG A 299 5.02 -3.48 -27.23
N TYR A 300 6.29 -3.69 -27.49
CA TYR A 300 7.00 -4.92 -27.16
C TYR A 300 7.84 -4.70 -25.91
N GLU A 301 7.73 -5.59 -24.93
CA GLU A 301 8.56 -5.62 -23.74
C GLU A 301 9.32 -6.95 -23.66
N ASP A 302 10.59 -6.87 -23.32
CA ASP A 302 11.45 -7.98 -22.92
C ASP A 302 11.89 -7.70 -21.47
N ALA A 303 11.52 -8.57 -20.53
CA ALA A 303 11.73 -8.35 -19.11
C ALA A 303 12.36 -9.57 -18.43
N THR A 304 13.34 -9.30 -17.58
CA THR A 304 13.94 -10.27 -16.68
C THR A 304 13.68 -9.84 -15.24
N GLN A 305 12.97 -10.66 -14.48
CA GLN A 305 12.74 -10.45 -13.05
C GLN A 305 13.34 -11.62 -12.27
N GLN A 306 14.16 -11.32 -11.27
CA GLN A 306 14.77 -12.33 -10.42
C GLN A 306 14.69 -11.97 -8.94
N VAL A 307 14.58 -13.00 -8.10
CA VAL A 307 14.72 -12.89 -6.65
C VAL A 307 15.59 -14.03 -6.17
N VAL A 308 16.69 -13.71 -5.49
CA VAL A 308 17.69 -14.67 -5.04
C VAL A 308 17.83 -14.58 -3.52
N PRO A 309 17.44 -15.63 -2.77
CA PRO A 309 17.71 -15.71 -1.34
C PRO A 309 19.21 -15.74 -1.05
N LEU A 310 19.62 -15.00 -0.02
CA LEU A 310 21.01 -14.88 0.40
C LEU A 310 21.18 -15.37 1.84
N GLY A 311 22.31 -16.05 2.08
CA GLY A 311 22.75 -16.41 3.43
C GLY A 311 23.29 -15.21 4.23
N LEU A 312 23.69 -15.46 5.47
CA LEU A 312 24.29 -14.45 6.37
C LEU A 312 25.60 -13.87 5.82
N ASP A 313 26.32 -14.62 4.99
CA ASP A 313 27.55 -14.20 4.31
C ASP A 313 27.29 -13.31 3.07
N GLY A 314 26.00 -13.09 2.73
CA GLY A 314 25.60 -12.32 1.55
C GLY A 314 25.76 -13.07 0.23
N LEU A 315 26.09 -14.37 0.26
CA LEU A 315 26.14 -15.22 -0.92
C LEU A 315 24.80 -15.92 -1.16
N PRO A 316 24.47 -16.32 -2.41
CA PRO A 316 23.27 -17.11 -2.66
C PRO A 316 23.20 -18.33 -1.73
N SER A 317 22.09 -18.49 -1.03
CA SER A 317 21.93 -19.56 -0.02
C SER A 317 21.85 -20.96 -0.63
N GLY A 318 21.71 -21.06 -1.95
CA GLY A 318 21.48 -22.32 -2.66
C GLY A 318 20.07 -22.89 -2.43
N SER A 319 19.20 -22.11 -1.81
CA SER A 319 17.79 -22.43 -1.63
C SER A 319 17.10 -22.63 -2.98
N ALA A 320 16.19 -23.61 -3.06
CA ALA A 320 15.34 -23.82 -4.23
C ALA A 320 14.28 -22.71 -4.42
N ASN A 321 14.26 -21.72 -3.52
CA ASN A 321 13.27 -20.63 -3.50
C ASN A 321 13.70 -19.41 -4.35
N ALA A 322 14.74 -19.54 -5.18
CA ALA A 322 15.08 -18.49 -6.13
C ALA A 322 14.07 -18.45 -7.28
N THR A 323 13.66 -17.23 -7.65
CA THR A 323 12.75 -17.00 -8.78
C THR A 323 13.51 -16.36 -9.94
N LEU A 324 13.22 -16.81 -11.15
CA LEU A 324 13.67 -16.19 -12.39
C LEU A 324 12.52 -16.23 -13.41
N LEU A 325 12.00 -15.06 -13.76
CA LEU A 325 10.99 -14.85 -14.78
C LEU A 325 11.66 -14.13 -15.96
N ASN A 326 11.66 -14.76 -17.14
CA ASN A 326 12.12 -14.17 -18.39
C ASN A 326 10.94 -14.21 -19.36
N ASN A 327 10.28 -13.09 -19.53
CA ASN A 327 9.05 -13.00 -20.29
C ASN A 327 9.10 -11.85 -21.28
N ASP A 328 8.56 -12.09 -22.47
CA ASP A 328 8.37 -11.07 -23.49
C ASP A 328 6.87 -10.94 -23.84
N TYR A 329 6.45 -9.71 -24.11
CA TYR A 329 5.05 -9.40 -24.33
C TYR A 329 4.84 -8.45 -25.50
N TRP A 330 3.81 -8.74 -26.29
CA TRP A 330 3.23 -7.79 -27.25
C TRP A 330 1.97 -7.19 -26.66
N LEU A 331 1.98 -5.88 -26.44
CA LEU A 331 0.95 -5.12 -25.74
C LEU A 331 0.30 -4.12 -26.71
N PRO A 332 -0.69 -4.55 -27.52
CA PRO A 332 -1.46 -3.67 -28.38
C PRO A 332 -2.41 -2.82 -27.54
N ALA A 333 -2.64 -1.57 -28.01
CA ALA A 333 -3.65 -0.68 -27.47
C ALA A 333 -4.25 0.18 -28.58
N ALA A 334 -5.55 0.44 -28.49
CA ALA A 334 -6.25 1.33 -29.44
C ALA A 334 -7.34 2.10 -28.70
N THR A 335 -7.43 3.41 -29.02
CA THR A 335 -8.50 4.29 -28.53
C THR A 335 -9.13 5.00 -29.73
N LEU A 336 -10.42 4.77 -29.94
CA LEU A 336 -11.23 5.53 -30.89
C LEU A 336 -11.98 6.62 -30.13
N THR A 337 -11.78 7.86 -30.52
CA THR A 337 -12.52 9.03 -30.03
C THR A 337 -13.42 9.55 -31.14
N TRP A 338 -14.69 9.73 -30.85
CA TRP A 338 -15.68 10.25 -31.78
C TRP A 338 -16.42 11.44 -31.18
N GLU A 339 -16.14 12.63 -31.66
CA GLU A 339 -16.88 13.85 -31.37
C GLU A 339 -18.17 13.86 -32.18
N ILE A 340 -19.26 13.35 -31.60
CA ILE A 340 -20.57 13.20 -32.25
C ILE A 340 -21.19 14.58 -32.51
N ALA A 341 -20.94 15.52 -31.59
CA ALA A 341 -21.34 16.91 -31.67
C ALA A 341 -20.39 17.74 -30.79
N ASP A 342 -20.42 19.06 -30.87
CA ASP A 342 -19.56 20.00 -30.12
C ASP A 342 -19.56 19.74 -28.59
N SER A 343 -20.63 19.15 -28.09
CA SER A 343 -20.82 18.85 -26.65
C SER A 343 -20.92 17.36 -26.33
N LEU A 344 -20.83 16.48 -27.31
CA LEU A 344 -21.03 15.04 -27.12
C LEU A 344 -19.90 14.24 -27.76
N GLN A 345 -19.22 13.44 -26.95
CA GLN A 345 -18.09 12.62 -27.34
C GLN A 345 -18.29 11.18 -26.89
N ALA A 346 -17.91 10.23 -27.73
CA ALA A 346 -17.80 8.82 -27.38
C ALA A 346 -16.34 8.36 -27.51
N ARG A 347 -15.91 7.47 -26.61
CA ARG A 347 -14.59 6.82 -26.66
C ARG A 347 -14.74 5.32 -26.52
N PHE A 348 -13.92 4.60 -27.26
CA PHE A 348 -13.80 3.13 -27.17
C PHE A 348 -12.33 2.82 -27.02
N ASN A 349 -11.99 2.06 -25.98
CA ASN A 349 -10.63 1.61 -25.71
C ASN A 349 -10.57 0.08 -25.70
N ALA A 350 -9.50 -0.46 -26.28
CA ALA A 350 -9.13 -1.86 -26.17
C ALA A 350 -7.61 -1.94 -25.96
N SER A 351 -7.17 -2.70 -24.96
CA SER A 351 -5.73 -2.85 -24.68
C SER A 351 -5.40 -4.19 -24.03
N LYS A 352 -4.17 -4.66 -24.27
CA LYS A 352 -3.55 -5.74 -23.50
C LYS A 352 -2.48 -5.14 -22.59
N THR A 353 -2.51 -5.53 -21.30
CA THR A 353 -1.58 -5.07 -20.27
C THR A 353 -1.11 -6.26 -19.43
N ILE A 354 -0.04 -6.06 -18.65
CA ILE A 354 0.51 -7.07 -17.74
C ILE A 354 0.67 -6.49 -16.35
N ALA A 355 0.60 -7.35 -15.33
CA ALA A 355 0.97 -7.05 -13.96
C ALA A 355 1.98 -8.08 -13.47
N ARG A 356 3.16 -7.62 -13.06
CA ARG A 356 4.24 -8.46 -12.53
C ARG A 356 4.11 -8.61 -11.02
N PRO A 357 4.47 -9.77 -10.46
CA PRO A 357 4.57 -9.93 -9.02
C PRO A 357 5.57 -8.93 -8.43
N GLN A 358 5.28 -8.42 -7.24
CA GLN A 358 6.23 -7.60 -6.50
C GLN A 358 7.36 -8.48 -5.94
N PHE A 359 8.56 -7.94 -5.74
CA PHE A 359 9.67 -8.70 -5.15
C PHE A 359 9.31 -9.34 -3.80
N ARG A 360 8.53 -8.64 -2.96
CA ARG A 360 8.07 -9.17 -1.66
C ARG A 360 7.07 -10.33 -1.81
N GLU A 361 6.38 -10.43 -2.94
CA GLU A 361 5.44 -11.50 -3.23
C GLU A 361 6.15 -12.76 -3.73
N LEU A 362 7.39 -12.62 -4.24
CA LEU A 362 8.21 -13.70 -4.77
C LEU A 362 9.16 -14.33 -3.73
N ILE A 363 9.42 -13.68 -2.60
CA ILE A 363 10.37 -14.19 -1.62
C ILE A 363 9.71 -15.07 -0.56
N LEU A 364 10.13 -16.31 -0.42
CA LEU A 364 9.67 -17.22 0.62
C LEU A 364 10.29 -16.87 1.99
N GLN A 365 10.00 -15.67 2.45
CA GLN A 365 10.41 -15.15 3.75
C GLN A 365 9.21 -14.49 4.40
N THR A 366 8.96 -14.82 5.66
CA THR A 366 7.89 -14.16 6.43
C THR A 366 8.34 -12.75 6.82
N TYR A 367 7.50 -11.77 6.53
CA TYR A 367 7.71 -10.39 6.93
C TYR A 367 6.45 -9.81 7.58
N TYR A 368 6.65 -8.90 8.51
CA TYR A 368 5.58 -8.19 9.18
C TYR A 368 5.35 -6.84 8.50
N ASP A 369 4.10 -6.58 8.11
CA ASP A 369 3.69 -5.27 7.63
C ASP A 369 3.09 -4.45 8.77
N PRO A 370 3.77 -3.40 9.24
CA PRO A 370 3.30 -2.59 10.35
C PRO A 370 2.04 -1.77 10.02
N GLU A 371 1.72 -1.56 8.75
CA GLU A 371 0.54 -0.77 8.36
C GLU A 371 -0.74 -1.61 8.46
N SER A 372 -0.75 -2.80 7.89
CA SER A 372 -1.87 -3.75 7.99
C SER A 372 -1.84 -4.59 9.28
N ASN A 373 -0.70 -4.59 9.98
CA ASN A 373 -0.49 -5.39 11.19
C ASN A 373 -0.63 -6.90 10.95
N ARG A 374 -0.16 -7.37 9.78
CA ARG A 374 -0.23 -8.76 9.34
C ARG A 374 1.15 -9.31 9.01
N GLN A 375 1.27 -10.60 9.13
CA GLN A 375 2.40 -11.34 8.58
C GLN A 375 2.09 -11.79 7.16
N PHE A 376 3.09 -11.70 6.29
CA PHE A 376 3.03 -12.14 4.92
C PHE A 376 4.19 -13.06 4.61
N THR A 377 3.94 -14.05 3.75
CA THR A 377 4.99 -14.88 3.16
C THR A 377 4.78 -14.91 1.65
N GLY A 378 5.82 -14.61 0.89
CA GLY A 378 5.78 -14.62 -0.56
C GLY A 378 5.75 -16.03 -1.14
N ASN A 379 5.57 -16.12 -2.45
CA ASN A 379 5.50 -17.35 -3.21
C ASN A 379 6.44 -17.25 -4.44
N PRO A 380 7.59 -17.94 -4.45
CA PRO A 380 8.50 -17.93 -5.59
C PRO A 380 7.93 -18.60 -6.85
N GLY A 381 6.78 -19.25 -6.76
CA GLY A 381 6.09 -19.88 -7.87
C GLY A 381 5.09 -18.97 -8.60
N LEU A 382 5.01 -17.67 -8.27
CA LEU A 382 4.13 -16.72 -8.96
C LEU A 382 4.62 -16.45 -10.38
N VAL A 383 3.64 -16.16 -11.25
CA VAL A 383 3.86 -15.74 -12.64
C VAL A 383 3.18 -14.40 -12.89
N ASP A 384 3.50 -13.76 -14.02
CA ASP A 384 2.87 -12.51 -14.44
C ASP A 384 1.37 -12.72 -14.72
N SER A 385 0.56 -11.70 -14.41
CA SER A 385 -0.84 -11.65 -14.81
C SER A 385 -0.97 -10.89 -16.13
N GLU A 386 -1.78 -11.41 -17.06
CA GLU A 386 -2.10 -10.75 -18.32
C GLU A 386 -3.54 -10.25 -18.31
N LEU A 387 -3.77 -9.02 -18.75
CA LEU A 387 -5.07 -8.40 -18.73
C LEU A 387 -5.47 -7.96 -20.14
N THR A 388 -6.65 -8.37 -20.59
CA THR A 388 -7.30 -7.82 -21.79
C THR A 388 -8.41 -6.89 -21.35
N ASN A 389 -8.33 -5.61 -21.74
CA ASN A 389 -9.20 -4.55 -21.27
C ASN A 389 -10.05 -4.00 -22.41
N TYR A 390 -11.34 -3.75 -22.15
CA TYR A 390 -12.27 -3.05 -23.03
C TYR A 390 -13.03 -2.01 -22.24
N GLU A 391 -13.17 -0.81 -22.81
CA GLU A 391 -13.96 0.28 -22.24
C GLU A 391 -14.73 1.00 -23.34
N ALA A 392 -15.97 1.40 -23.04
CA ALA A 392 -16.75 2.32 -23.83
C ALA A 392 -17.28 3.44 -22.95
N ARG A 393 -17.09 4.68 -23.39
CA ARG A 393 -17.43 5.88 -22.61
C ARG A 393 -18.16 6.89 -23.47
N VAL A 394 -19.19 7.52 -22.93
CA VAL A 394 -19.87 8.66 -23.53
C VAL A 394 -19.79 9.85 -22.58
N GLU A 395 -19.40 11.00 -23.10
CA GLU A 395 -19.22 12.24 -22.35
C GLU A 395 -20.06 13.36 -22.98
N TYR A 396 -20.82 14.04 -22.13
CA TYR A 396 -21.62 15.20 -22.51
C TYR A 396 -21.20 16.43 -21.72
N TYR A 397 -20.91 17.50 -22.41
CA TYR A 397 -20.41 18.77 -21.86
C TYR A 397 -21.47 19.83 -22.03
N TRP A 398 -21.72 20.66 -21.00
CA TRP A 398 -22.65 21.77 -21.10
C TRP A 398 -22.24 22.94 -20.19
N GLY A 399 -22.63 24.16 -20.57
CA GLY A 399 -22.36 25.37 -19.80
C GLY A 399 -20.86 25.59 -19.54
N SER A 400 -20.55 26.26 -18.45
CA SER A 400 -19.18 26.60 -18.06
C SER A 400 -18.54 25.48 -17.21
N GLY A 401 -18.00 24.43 -17.86
CA GLY A 401 -17.23 23.38 -17.19
C GLY A 401 -18.08 22.31 -16.49
N SER A 402 -19.34 22.11 -16.92
CA SER A 402 -20.15 20.99 -16.48
C SER A 402 -20.01 19.82 -17.43
N LYS A 403 -19.97 18.59 -16.91
CA LYS A 403 -19.92 17.37 -17.71
C LYS A 403 -20.72 16.23 -17.06
N PHE A 404 -21.18 15.33 -17.91
CA PHE A 404 -21.70 14.03 -17.55
C PHE A 404 -20.92 12.97 -18.33
N SER A 405 -20.56 11.90 -17.67
CA SER A 405 -19.88 10.76 -18.30
C SER A 405 -20.50 9.45 -17.83
N LEU A 406 -20.70 8.56 -18.79
CA LEU A 406 -21.11 7.17 -18.55
C LEU A 406 -20.12 6.26 -19.24
N ALA A 407 -19.51 5.35 -18.49
CA ALA A 407 -18.59 4.34 -19.00
C ALA A 407 -19.06 2.92 -18.63
N GLY A 408 -18.76 1.96 -19.49
CA GLY A 408 -18.83 0.53 -19.19
C GLY A 408 -17.48 -0.10 -19.49
N PHE A 409 -17.03 -1.04 -18.67
CA PHE A 409 -15.75 -1.70 -18.83
C PHE A 409 -15.86 -3.21 -18.60
N TYR A 410 -14.95 -3.94 -19.25
CA TYR A 410 -14.76 -5.38 -19.09
C TYR A 410 -13.26 -5.69 -19.12
N LYS A 411 -12.80 -6.54 -18.21
CA LYS A 411 -11.43 -7.03 -18.14
C LYS A 411 -11.43 -8.54 -18.00
N ASP A 412 -10.67 -9.20 -18.84
CA ASP A 412 -10.31 -10.62 -18.71
C ASP A 412 -8.89 -10.69 -18.17
N ILE A 413 -8.68 -11.45 -17.10
CA ILE A 413 -7.43 -11.49 -16.33
C ILE A 413 -6.96 -12.93 -16.23
N GLU A 414 -5.89 -13.26 -16.91
CA GLU A 414 -5.20 -14.53 -16.79
C GLU A 414 -4.21 -14.47 -15.61
N ASN A 415 -4.20 -15.50 -14.77
CA ASN A 415 -3.30 -15.64 -13.63
C ASN A 415 -3.34 -14.44 -12.62
N PRO A 416 -4.50 -13.92 -12.20
CA PRO A 416 -4.53 -12.86 -11.21
C PRO A 416 -3.84 -13.29 -9.91
N ILE A 417 -3.02 -12.41 -9.32
CA ILE A 417 -2.37 -12.65 -8.04
C ILE A 417 -3.35 -12.32 -6.92
N GLU A 418 -3.72 -13.33 -6.14
CA GLU A 418 -4.68 -13.22 -5.05
C GLU A 418 -4.02 -13.47 -3.69
N VAL A 419 -4.53 -12.81 -2.65
CA VAL A 419 -4.09 -12.99 -1.27
C VAL A 419 -4.98 -14.01 -0.58
N PHE A 420 -4.37 -15.03 0.01
CA PHE A 420 -5.07 -15.98 0.86
C PHE A 420 -4.41 -16.09 2.24
N SER A 421 -5.22 -16.39 3.27
CA SER A 421 -4.76 -16.57 4.64
C SER A 421 -4.63 -18.05 4.95
N SER A 422 -3.48 -18.41 5.49
CA SER A 422 -3.26 -19.70 6.13
C SER A 422 -3.06 -19.50 7.63
N PHE A 423 -3.39 -20.51 8.41
CA PHE A 423 -3.28 -20.47 9.84
C PHE A 423 -2.13 -21.39 10.25
N ASN A 424 -1.15 -20.84 10.96
CA ASN A 424 -0.02 -21.58 11.50
C ASN A 424 0.07 -21.25 12.99
N ASP A 425 -0.10 -22.26 13.84
CA ASP A 425 -0.04 -22.15 15.31
C ASP A 425 -0.70 -20.85 15.84
N ASN A 426 -1.99 -20.67 15.54
CA ASN A 426 -2.80 -19.50 15.95
C ASN A 426 -2.40 -18.15 15.35
N THR A 427 -1.45 -18.12 14.40
CA THR A 427 -1.08 -16.92 13.68
C THR A 427 -1.64 -16.94 12.27
N VAL A 428 -2.34 -15.86 11.89
CA VAL A 428 -2.82 -15.67 10.51
C VAL A 428 -1.67 -15.15 9.66
N VAL A 429 -1.24 -15.95 8.69
CA VAL A 429 -0.22 -15.58 7.72
C VAL A 429 -0.88 -15.40 6.34
N SER A 430 -0.75 -14.23 5.77
CA SER A 430 -1.21 -13.95 4.41
C SER A 430 -0.17 -14.41 3.39
N ARG A 431 -0.63 -15.08 2.33
CA ARG A 431 0.18 -15.64 1.25
C ARG A 431 -0.38 -15.25 -0.10
N PHE A 432 0.37 -15.51 -1.15
CA PHE A 432 0.03 -15.14 -2.52
C PHE A 432 -0.03 -16.39 -3.40
N ALA A 433 -0.99 -16.42 -4.31
CA ALA A 433 -1.06 -17.41 -5.39
C ALA A 433 -1.71 -16.80 -6.63
N ASN A 434 -1.35 -17.29 -7.81
CA ASN A 434 -2.09 -16.96 -9.01
C ASN A 434 -3.38 -17.79 -9.06
N ALA A 435 -4.55 -17.14 -9.06
CA ALA A 435 -5.79 -17.81 -9.46
C ALA A 435 -5.75 -18.11 -10.98
N PRO A 436 -6.46 -19.12 -11.48
CA PRO A 436 -6.35 -19.49 -12.90
C PRO A 436 -6.80 -18.38 -13.84
N GLN A 437 -7.96 -17.81 -13.61
CA GLN A 437 -8.55 -16.74 -14.42
C GLN A 437 -9.55 -15.94 -13.59
N ALA A 438 -9.75 -14.68 -13.96
CA ALA A 438 -10.85 -13.87 -13.45
C ALA A 438 -11.39 -12.93 -14.52
N GLU A 439 -12.66 -12.61 -14.39
CA GLU A 439 -13.33 -11.57 -15.16
C GLU A 439 -13.70 -10.42 -14.22
N LEU A 440 -13.60 -9.18 -14.72
CA LEU A 440 -14.02 -7.99 -13.99
C LEU A 440 -14.78 -7.08 -14.94
N TYR A 441 -16.00 -6.69 -14.58
CA TYR A 441 -16.84 -5.82 -15.40
C TYR A 441 -17.64 -4.84 -14.55
N GLY A 442 -18.05 -3.73 -15.17
CA GLY A 442 -18.79 -2.74 -14.44
C GLY A 442 -19.19 -1.53 -15.26
N ALA A 443 -19.74 -0.56 -14.55
CA ALA A 443 -20.15 0.71 -15.12
C ALA A 443 -19.78 1.86 -14.18
N GLU A 444 -19.45 2.99 -14.78
CA GLU A 444 -19.12 4.24 -14.07
C GLU A 444 -20.00 5.38 -14.54
N VAL A 445 -20.45 6.18 -13.59
CA VAL A 445 -21.15 7.44 -13.85
C VAL A 445 -20.37 8.56 -13.18
N GLU A 446 -20.08 9.61 -13.93
CA GLU A 446 -19.47 10.84 -13.39
C GLU A 446 -20.30 12.04 -13.78
N VAL A 447 -20.54 12.92 -12.80
CA VAL A 447 -21.24 14.20 -13.00
C VAL A 447 -20.40 15.30 -12.38
N GLN A 448 -20.09 16.31 -13.15
CA GLN A 448 -19.59 17.58 -12.65
C GLN A 448 -20.59 18.66 -13.05
N TRP A 449 -21.14 19.36 -12.08
CA TRP A 449 -22.12 20.42 -12.31
C TRP A 449 -21.70 21.68 -11.61
N ASN A 450 -21.51 22.73 -12.41
CA ASN A 450 -21.19 24.07 -11.95
C ASN A 450 -22.39 24.97 -12.24
N LYS A 451 -22.88 25.68 -11.21
CA LYS A 451 -24.02 26.58 -11.34
C LYS A 451 -23.72 27.91 -10.67
N ASP A 452 -23.60 28.95 -11.49
CA ASP A 452 -23.48 30.32 -11.02
C ASP A 452 -24.84 30.76 -10.40
N LEU A 453 -24.78 31.40 -9.24
CA LEU A 453 -25.95 31.70 -8.41
C LEU A 453 -26.40 33.14 -8.50
N TYR A 454 -25.90 33.94 -9.44
CA TYR A 454 -26.21 35.37 -9.62
C TYR A 454 -27.70 35.67 -9.73
N THR A 455 -28.56 34.73 -10.10
CA THR A 455 -30.01 34.89 -10.16
C THR A 455 -30.70 34.92 -8.82
N LEU A 456 -30.00 34.63 -7.71
CA LEU A 456 -30.56 34.56 -6.35
C LEU A 456 -30.47 35.88 -5.56
N GLY A 457 -29.83 36.93 -6.13
CA GLY A 457 -29.66 38.26 -5.55
C GLY A 457 -28.20 38.62 -5.30
N ASP A 458 -27.94 39.89 -4.98
CA ASP A 458 -26.61 40.54 -4.98
C ASP A 458 -25.53 39.80 -4.17
N TRP A 459 -25.87 39.19 -3.05
CA TRP A 459 -24.92 38.40 -2.27
C TRP A 459 -24.42 37.16 -3.01
N TRP A 460 -25.21 36.66 -3.95
CA TRP A 460 -24.95 35.45 -4.74
C TRP A 460 -24.24 35.72 -6.07
N ASP A 461 -24.01 36.99 -6.46
CA ASP A 461 -23.50 37.37 -7.77
C ASP A 461 -22.16 36.72 -8.09
N SER A 462 -21.26 36.61 -7.10
CA SER A 462 -19.96 35.97 -7.24
C SER A 462 -19.96 34.51 -6.80
N LYS A 463 -21.09 33.93 -6.44
CA LYS A 463 -21.15 32.58 -5.90
C LYS A 463 -21.44 31.53 -6.96
N ARG A 464 -20.76 30.42 -6.84
CA ARG A 464 -20.97 29.22 -7.65
C ARG A 464 -21.23 28.02 -6.77
N PHE A 465 -22.24 27.27 -7.07
CA PHE A 465 -22.45 25.93 -6.55
C PHE A 465 -21.70 24.94 -7.43
N VAL A 466 -20.93 24.05 -6.80
CA VAL A 466 -20.16 22.97 -7.45
C VAL A 466 -20.62 21.64 -6.89
N ALA A 467 -21.06 20.74 -7.76
CA ALA A 467 -21.36 19.37 -7.43
C ALA A 467 -20.51 18.45 -8.32
N ILE A 468 -19.71 17.59 -7.71
CA ILE A 468 -18.96 16.55 -8.39
C ILE A 468 -19.37 15.23 -7.77
N ALA A 469 -19.80 14.28 -8.59
CA ALA A 469 -20.19 12.96 -8.12
C ALA A 469 -19.65 11.91 -9.08
N ASN A 470 -19.11 10.84 -8.54
CA ASN A 470 -18.81 9.62 -9.29
C ASN A 470 -19.35 8.40 -8.54
N TYR A 471 -19.80 7.44 -9.32
CA TYR A 471 -20.27 6.17 -8.83
C TYR A 471 -19.78 5.06 -9.75
N THR A 472 -19.15 4.06 -9.16
CA THR A 472 -18.67 2.86 -9.85
C THR A 472 -19.40 1.64 -9.30
N TYR A 473 -19.97 0.87 -10.20
CA TYR A 473 -20.46 -0.48 -9.93
C TYR A 473 -19.51 -1.46 -10.61
N THR A 474 -18.96 -2.40 -9.83
CA THR A 474 -17.98 -3.38 -10.32
C THR A 474 -18.35 -4.76 -9.80
N GLN A 475 -18.30 -5.74 -10.67
CA GLN A 475 -18.32 -7.16 -10.28
C GLN A 475 -17.11 -7.87 -10.84
N SER A 476 -16.66 -8.90 -10.15
CA SER A 476 -15.63 -9.81 -10.63
C SER A 476 -15.93 -11.22 -10.19
N ASP A 477 -15.48 -12.17 -10.99
CA ASP A 477 -15.66 -13.59 -10.78
C ASP A 477 -14.34 -14.31 -11.07
N ILE A 478 -13.81 -15.03 -10.09
CA ILE A 478 -12.70 -15.96 -10.30
C ILE A 478 -13.26 -17.24 -10.90
N SER A 479 -12.65 -17.71 -11.97
CA SER A 479 -13.01 -18.97 -12.62
C SER A 479 -12.04 -20.08 -12.22
N VAL A 480 -12.57 -21.16 -11.65
CA VAL A 480 -11.81 -22.35 -11.25
C VAL A 480 -12.43 -23.58 -11.85
N GLN A 481 -11.71 -24.26 -12.74
CA GLN A 481 -12.18 -25.47 -13.40
C GLN A 481 -11.58 -26.73 -12.75
N ALA A 482 -12.24 -27.86 -12.98
CA ALA A 482 -11.72 -29.16 -12.52
C ALA A 482 -10.38 -29.46 -13.24
N GLY A 483 -9.31 -29.63 -12.46
CA GLY A 483 -7.97 -29.89 -12.97
C GLY A 483 -7.04 -28.69 -12.96
N ASP A 484 -7.55 -27.49 -12.68
CA ASP A 484 -6.71 -26.31 -12.51
C ASP A 484 -5.78 -26.45 -11.30
N GLN A 485 -4.56 -25.99 -11.48
CA GLN A 485 -3.51 -26.08 -10.47
C GLN A 485 -2.89 -24.71 -10.20
N VAL A 486 -2.49 -24.50 -8.96
CA VAL A 486 -1.71 -23.35 -8.52
C VAL A 486 -0.39 -23.83 -7.94
N ASN A 487 0.67 -23.05 -8.14
CA ASN A 487 1.98 -23.38 -7.62
C ASN A 487 2.23 -22.65 -6.29
N VAL A 488 2.27 -23.42 -5.20
CA VAL A 488 2.60 -22.93 -3.85
C VAL A 488 3.71 -23.80 -3.27
N PRO A 489 4.98 -23.49 -3.56
CA PRO A 489 6.14 -24.31 -3.18
C PRO A 489 6.19 -24.67 -1.70
N GLU A 490 5.81 -23.75 -0.81
CA GLU A 490 5.77 -23.99 0.64
C GLU A 490 4.80 -25.10 1.05
N LEU A 491 3.72 -25.30 0.27
CA LEU A 491 2.72 -26.36 0.51
C LEU A 491 2.98 -27.62 -0.35
N GLY A 492 4.18 -27.75 -0.91
CA GLY A 492 4.59 -28.92 -1.69
C GLY A 492 4.49 -28.74 -3.21
N GLY A 493 4.38 -27.50 -3.70
CA GLY A 493 4.39 -27.17 -5.12
C GLY A 493 3.01 -27.10 -5.74
N LEU A 494 2.76 -27.81 -6.84
CA LEU A 494 1.48 -27.79 -7.54
C LEU A 494 0.36 -28.40 -6.71
N GLN A 495 -0.69 -27.61 -6.46
CA GLN A 495 -1.88 -27.95 -5.71
C GLN A 495 -3.13 -27.72 -6.56
N SER A 496 -4.25 -28.39 -6.23
CA SER A 496 -5.53 -28.06 -6.88
C SER A 496 -5.93 -26.62 -6.56
N ALA A 497 -6.32 -25.86 -7.59
CA ALA A 497 -6.76 -24.47 -7.44
C ALA A 497 -7.97 -24.36 -6.51
N SER A 498 -8.85 -25.38 -6.49
CA SER A 498 -10.02 -25.44 -5.61
C SER A 498 -9.70 -25.54 -4.11
N ASN A 499 -8.44 -25.77 -3.72
CA ASN A 499 -8.02 -25.71 -2.31
C ASN A 499 -7.88 -24.26 -1.81
N PHE A 500 -7.75 -23.30 -2.71
CA PHE A 500 -7.46 -21.88 -2.41
C PHE A 500 -8.55 -20.95 -2.91
N PHE A 501 -9.20 -21.27 -4.02
CA PHE A 501 -10.15 -20.42 -4.72
C PHE A 501 -11.45 -21.16 -4.98
N GLU A 502 -12.56 -20.51 -4.68
CA GLU A 502 -13.89 -20.98 -5.01
C GLU A 502 -14.36 -20.32 -6.30
N ASP A 503 -14.93 -21.12 -7.21
CA ASP A 503 -15.47 -20.66 -8.49
C ASP A 503 -16.59 -19.64 -8.29
N GLY A 504 -16.59 -18.55 -9.07
CA GLY A 504 -17.58 -17.46 -8.99
C GLY A 504 -17.40 -16.50 -7.81
N THR A 505 -16.26 -16.52 -7.13
CA THR A 505 -15.99 -15.55 -6.04
C THR A 505 -15.32 -14.28 -6.57
N ALA A 506 -15.60 -13.12 -5.91
CA ALA A 506 -15.05 -11.83 -6.31
C ALA A 506 -13.54 -11.74 -6.05
N LEU A 507 -12.79 -10.94 -6.81
CA LEU A 507 -11.37 -10.62 -6.56
C LEU A 507 -11.16 -9.93 -5.21
N THR A 508 -10.01 -10.17 -4.57
CA THR A 508 -9.66 -9.49 -3.32
C THR A 508 -9.43 -8.00 -3.53
N GLY A 509 -9.77 -7.19 -2.52
CA GLY A 509 -9.62 -5.74 -2.55
C GLY A 509 -10.71 -4.98 -3.32
N GLN A 510 -11.63 -5.67 -4.01
CA GLN A 510 -12.68 -5.04 -4.79
C GLN A 510 -13.97 -4.80 -3.98
N SER A 511 -14.47 -3.56 -4.03
CA SER A 511 -15.83 -3.21 -3.58
C SER A 511 -16.78 -3.17 -4.77
N ASP A 512 -17.97 -3.79 -4.65
CA ASP A 512 -18.99 -3.77 -5.71
C ASP A 512 -19.53 -2.36 -5.97
N HIS A 513 -19.56 -1.52 -4.95
CA HIS A 513 -20.08 -0.17 -5.02
C HIS A 513 -19.10 0.82 -4.42
N ILE A 514 -18.69 1.82 -5.21
CA ILE A 514 -17.88 2.95 -4.76
C ILE A 514 -18.61 4.23 -5.19
N ALA A 515 -18.78 5.16 -4.26
CA ALA A 515 -19.38 6.45 -4.55
C ALA A 515 -18.62 7.58 -3.87
N ASN A 516 -18.36 8.65 -4.59
CA ASN A 516 -17.79 9.87 -4.07
C ASN A 516 -18.64 11.05 -4.50
N ILE A 517 -19.02 11.91 -3.56
CA ILE A 517 -19.81 13.11 -3.83
C ILE A 517 -19.13 14.29 -3.15
N GLN A 518 -18.90 15.33 -3.91
CA GLN A 518 -18.44 16.62 -3.43
C GLN A 518 -19.50 17.67 -3.69
N LEU A 519 -19.90 18.39 -2.66
CA LEU A 519 -20.83 19.52 -2.73
C LEU A 519 -20.14 20.76 -2.20
N GLY A 520 -19.97 21.76 -3.04
CA GLY A 520 -19.22 22.97 -2.74
C GLY A 520 -20.01 24.25 -3.04
N LEU A 521 -19.72 25.27 -2.26
CA LEU A 521 -20.06 26.65 -2.56
C LEU A 521 -18.76 27.44 -2.59
N GLU A 522 -18.48 28.10 -3.71
CA GLU A 522 -17.27 28.89 -3.91
C GLU A 522 -17.59 30.33 -4.33
N ASP A 523 -16.69 31.23 -4.03
CA ASP A 523 -16.72 32.63 -4.49
C ASP A 523 -15.74 32.77 -5.66
N LEU A 524 -16.20 33.34 -6.77
CA LEU A 524 -15.39 33.51 -7.98
C LEU A 524 -14.44 34.72 -7.92
N ASP A 525 -14.76 35.69 -7.04
CA ASP A 525 -14.00 36.95 -6.92
C ASP A 525 -12.90 36.88 -5.85
N ARG A 526 -12.98 35.92 -4.92
CA ARG A 526 -12.04 35.78 -3.81
C ARG A 526 -11.93 34.33 -3.35
N VAL A 527 -10.86 34.01 -2.65
CA VAL A 527 -10.69 32.71 -2.02
C VAL A 527 -11.69 32.55 -0.87
N SER A 528 -12.85 31.97 -1.18
CA SER A 528 -13.88 31.61 -0.17
C SER A 528 -14.60 30.38 -0.67
N GLN A 529 -14.50 29.28 0.07
CA GLN A 529 -15.04 27.99 -0.33
C GLN A 529 -15.51 27.21 0.89
N MET A 530 -16.61 26.49 0.74
CA MET A 530 -17.09 25.48 1.67
C MET A 530 -17.40 24.21 0.89
N THR A 531 -16.90 23.07 1.34
CA THR A 531 -17.04 21.81 0.61
C THR A 531 -17.34 20.68 1.59
N PHE A 532 -18.37 19.90 1.28
CA PHE A 532 -18.63 18.60 1.88
C PHE A 532 -18.18 17.51 0.92
N LEU A 533 -17.52 16.49 1.47
CA LEU A 533 -17.04 15.31 0.76
C LEU A 533 -17.68 14.07 1.38
N PHE A 534 -18.32 13.25 0.57
CA PHE A 534 -18.95 11.99 0.95
C PHE A 534 -18.23 10.88 0.20
N ASN A 535 -17.65 9.93 0.91
CA ASN A 535 -16.98 8.79 0.33
C ASN A 535 -17.61 7.51 0.86
N TYR A 536 -17.98 6.62 -0.03
CA TYR A 536 -18.60 5.34 0.30
C TYR A 536 -17.93 4.21 -0.46
N GLY A 537 -17.63 3.12 0.26
CA GLY A 537 -17.23 1.84 -0.30
C GLY A 537 -18.07 0.72 0.32
N SER A 538 -18.57 -0.20 -0.51
CA SER A 538 -19.21 -1.41 0.01
C SER A 538 -18.18 -2.36 0.62
N LYS A 539 -18.64 -3.36 1.38
CA LYS A 539 -17.78 -4.42 1.90
C LYS A 539 -17.02 -5.12 0.78
N ARG A 540 -15.82 -5.60 1.10
CA ARG A 540 -14.95 -6.34 0.17
C ARG A 540 -14.18 -7.43 0.88
N VAL A 541 -13.80 -8.46 0.15
CA VAL A 541 -12.85 -9.47 0.60
C VAL A 541 -11.45 -8.87 0.58
N ILE A 542 -10.70 -8.96 1.67
CA ILE A 542 -9.31 -8.50 1.74
C ILE A 542 -8.30 -9.64 1.85
N SER A 543 -8.76 -10.81 2.27
CA SER A 543 -7.99 -12.04 2.25
C SER A 543 -8.92 -13.24 2.20
N ARG A 544 -8.65 -14.16 1.33
CA ARG A 544 -9.37 -15.42 1.28
C ARG A 544 -8.91 -16.32 2.40
N SER A 545 -9.83 -17.11 2.91
CA SER A 545 -9.50 -18.13 3.90
C SER A 545 -9.49 -19.51 3.26
N THR A 546 -8.53 -20.33 3.66
CA THR A 546 -8.47 -21.74 3.27
C THR A 546 -9.22 -22.63 4.26
N LEU A 547 -9.51 -23.87 3.88
CA LEU A 547 -10.03 -24.92 4.77
C LEU A 547 -11.39 -24.62 5.41
N SER A 548 -12.36 -24.22 4.60
CA SER A 548 -13.77 -24.03 5.01
C SER A 548 -13.99 -22.92 6.05
N ARG A 549 -13.05 -22.01 6.21
CA ARG A 549 -13.25 -20.80 6.98
C ARG A 549 -13.79 -19.68 6.09
N PRO A 550 -14.65 -18.79 6.60
CA PRO A 550 -15.12 -17.65 5.83
C PRO A 550 -13.99 -16.64 5.58
N ASP A 551 -14.08 -15.94 4.44
CA ASP A 551 -13.13 -14.91 4.05
C ASP A 551 -13.08 -13.75 5.06
N ILE A 552 -11.90 -13.08 5.12
CA ILE A 552 -11.75 -11.85 5.89
C ILE A 552 -12.26 -10.70 5.05
N LEU A 553 -13.25 -10.01 5.58
CA LEU A 553 -13.94 -8.88 4.95
C LEU A 553 -13.50 -7.56 5.57
N GLU A 554 -13.39 -6.54 4.76
CA GLU A 554 -13.32 -5.14 5.19
C GLU A 554 -14.63 -4.44 4.84
N ASN A 555 -15.10 -3.53 5.68
CA ASN A 555 -16.26 -2.70 5.42
C ASN A 555 -15.89 -1.21 5.52
N PRO A 556 -15.48 -0.54 4.42
CA PRO A 556 -15.14 0.88 4.44
C PRO A 556 -16.31 1.77 4.87
N GLY A 557 -17.51 1.52 4.32
CA GLY A 557 -18.73 2.28 4.65
C GLY A 557 -18.69 3.74 4.20
N LEU A 558 -19.49 4.60 4.86
CA LEU A 558 -19.62 6.02 4.52
C LEU A 558 -18.76 6.88 5.43
N THR A 559 -17.91 7.73 4.85
CA THR A 559 -17.22 8.83 5.54
C THR A 559 -17.69 10.17 5.00
N ILE A 560 -17.75 11.17 5.88
CA ILE A 560 -18.10 12.55 5.53
C ILE A 560 -16.99 13.46 6.05
N ASP A 561 -16.47 14.30 5.15
CA ASP A 561 -15.50 15.33 5.47
C ASP A 561 -16.05 16.71 5.13
N PHE A 562 -15.56 17.73 5.82
CA PHE A 562 -15.90 19.13 5.56
C PHE A 562 -14.63 19.97 5.48
N VAL A 563 -14.55 20.84 4.49
CA VAL A 563 -13.46 21.79 4.30
C VAL A 563 -14.02 23.18 4.07
N ALA A 564 -13.50 24.17 4.78
CA ALA A 564 -13.79 25.58 4.55
C ALA A 564 -12.49 26.37 4.39
N ARG A 565 -12.46 27.27 3.39
CA ARG A 565 -11.32 28.15 3.10
C ARG A 565 -11.80 29.58 3.02
N GLN A 566 -11.03 30.50 3.60
CA GLN A 566 -11.32 31.93 3.53
C GLN A 566 -10.03 32.72 3.33
N GLY A 567 -9.90 33.38 2.19
CA GLY A 567 -8.85 34.35 1.90
C GLY A 567 -9.20 35.73 2.46
N PHE A 568 -8.20 36.45 2.88
CA PHE A 568 -8.28 37.84 3.33
C PHE A 568 -6.90 38.50 3.19
N GLU A 569 -6.88 39.81 3.05
CA GLU A 569 -5.64 40.59 3.04
C GLU A 569 -5.32 41.10 4.46
N LEU A 570 -4.09 40.92 4.91
CA LEU A 570 -3.60 41.47 6.16
C LEU A 570 -2.25 42.17 5.94
N ALA A 571 -2.22 43.48 6.18
CA ALA A 571 -1.03 44.34 6.04
C ALA A 571 -0.36 44.26 4.65
N GLY A 572 -1.15 44.12 3.58
CA GLY A 572 -0.66 44.04 2.21
C GLY A 572 -0.17 42.65 1.78
N THR A 573 -0.43 41.63 2.60
CA THR A 573 -0.12 40.23 2.32
C THR A 573 -1.40 39.44 2.17
N ASP A 574 -1.52 38.65 1.11
CA ASP A 574 -2.65 37.75 0.91
C ASP A 574 -2.50 36.54 1.84
N MET A 575 -3.51 36.33 2.65
CA MET A 575 -3.56 35.24 3.62
C MET A 575 -4.79 34.35 3.39
N GLU A 576 -4.65 33.08 3.72
CA GLU A 576 -5.75 32.13 3.72
C GLU A 576 -5.84 31.41 5.06
N VAL A 577 -7.05 31.29 5.61
CA VAL A 577 -7.37 30.36 6.70
C VAL A 577 -8.15 29.19 6.14
N LYS A 578 -7.72 27.98 6.46
CA LYS A 578 -8.38 26.73 6.07
C LYS A 578 -8.73 25.92 7.31
N PHE A 579 -10.00 25.54 7.43
CA PHE A 579 -10.51 24.62 8.43
C PHE A 579 -10.89 23.30 7.76
N GLU A 580 -10.49 22.17 8.37
CA GLU A 580 -10.87 20.84 7.93
C GLU A 580 -11.44 20.03 9.09
N ALA A 581 -12.52 19.32 8.83
CA ALA A 581 -13.10 18.32 9.72
C ALA A 581 -13.22 17.00 8.96
N ARG A 582 -12.52 15.97 9.40
CA ARG A 582 -12.44 14.68 8.74
C ARG A 582 -13.16 13.61 9.53
N ASN A 583 -13.73 12.64 8.80
CA ASN A 583 -14.48 11.52 9.36
C ASN A 583 -15.60 11.96 10.32
N LEU A 584 -16.46 12.91 9.90
CA LEU A 584 -17.57 13.42 10.71
C LEU A 584 -18.57 12.33 11.10
N THR A 585 -18.69 11.27 10.32
CA THR A 585 -19.48 10.07 10.63
C THR A 585 -18.95 9.32 11.83
N GLY A 586 -17.66 9.48 12.18
CA GLY A 586 -17.00 8.65 13.19
C GLY A 586 -16.89 7.20 12.73
N ARG A 587 -16.67 6.99 11.43
CA ARG A 587 -16.52 5.64 10.86
C ARG A 587 -15.23 5.01 11.35
N ASP A 588 -15.31 3.79 11.89
CA ASP A 588 -14.20 2.98 12.34
C ASP A 588 -13.71 2.03 11.23
N HIS A 589 -12.52 1.51 11.39
CA HIS A 589 -11.99 0.45 10.54
C HIS A 589 -12.48 -0.90 11.02
N PHE A 590 -13.02 -1.72 10.12
CA PHE A 590 -13.55 -3.04 10.42
C PHE A 590 -13.00 -4.08 9.46
N GLU A 591 -12.22 -5.02 10.00
CA GLU A 591 -11.86 -6.27 9.35
C GLU A 591 -12.44 -7.43 10.16
N TYR A 592 -13.25 -8.27 9.52
CA TYR A 592 -14.03 -9.27 10.22
C TYR A 592 -14.32 -10.51 9.37
N GLN A 593 -14.66 -11.61 10.05
CA GLN A 593 -15.21 -12.80 9.43
C GLN A 593 -16.64 -13.03 9.92
N THR A 594 -17.51 -13.62 9.09
CA THR A 594 -18.89 -13.94 9.46
C THR A 594 -19.31 -15.32 8.95
N THR A 595 -20.04 -16.07 9.78
CA THR A 595 -20.74 -17.29 9.39
C THR A 595 -22.11 -17.33 10.08
N GLY A 596 -23.19 -17.45 9.31
CA GLY A 596 -24.54 -17.35 9.86
C GLY A 596 -24.76 -16.03 10.63
N THR A 597 -24.96 -16.12 11.94
CA THR A 597 -25.10 -14.98 12.87
C THR A 597 -23.85 -14.66 13.66
N THR A 598 -22.82 -15.51 13.56
CA THR A 598 -21.56 -15.34 14.29
C THR A 598 -20.65 -14.38 13.52
N ARG A 599 -20.03 -13.46 14.23
CA ARG A 599 -19.04 -12.52 13.69
C ARG A 599 -17.87 -12.41 14.66
N ILE A 600 -16.65 -12.39 14.12
CA ILE A 600 -15.43 -12.10 14.86
C ILE A 600 -14.70 -10.90 14.21
N GLU A 601 -14.03 -10.11 15.04
CA GLU A 601 -13.28 -8.92 14.62
C GLU A 601 -11.80 -9.27 14.49
N ASN A 602 -11.32 -9.45 13.26
CA ASN A 602 -9.91 -9.80 13.03
C ASN A 602 -8.96 -8.62 13.31
N ASN A 603 -9.37 -7.40 12.93
CA ASN A 603 -8.60 -6.17 13.14
C ASN A 603 -9.56 -4.97 13.05
N SER A 604 -10.13 -4.56 14.16
CA SER A 604 -11.07 -3.45 14.18
C SER A 604 -10.60 -2.37 15.16
N TYR A 605 -10.66 -1.10 14.74
CA TYR A 605 -10.20 0.02 15.55
C TYR A 605 -10.88 1.34 15.24
N ASP A 606 -10.90 2.22 16.25
CA ASP A 606 -11.40 3.57 16.13
C ASP A 606 -10.46 4.42 15.27
N VAL A 607 -10.99 4.99 14.19
CA VAL A 607 -10.26 5.96 13.35
C VAL A 607 -10.33 7.36 13.97
N GLY A 608 -11.43 7.67 14.64
CA GLY A 608 -11.70 8.95 15.26
C GLY A 608 -12.07 10.06 14.27
N ARG A 609 -12.50 11.20 14.81
CA ARG A 609 -12.73 12.46 14.06
C ARG A 609 -11.53 13.35 14.22
N SER A 610 -11.10 14.01 13.14
CA SER A 610 -9.98 14.98 13.22
C SER A 610 -10.42 16.36 12.76
N PHE A 611 -9.90 17.37 13.43
CA PHE A 611 -10.11 18.78 13.10
C PHE A 611 -8.76 19.47 12.95
N SER A 612 -8.59 20.23 11.87
CA SER A 612 -7.37 21.00 11.65
C SER A 612 -7.69 22.43 11.24
N LEU A 613 -6.81 23.34 11.64
CA LEU A 613 -6.80 24.72 11.23
C LEU A 613 -5.42 25.07 10.70
N SER A 614 -5.37 25.61 9.49
CA SER A 614 -4.11 26.07 8.88
C SER A 614 -4.24 27.53 8.43
N VAL A 615 -3.11 28.21 8.44
CA VAL A 615 -2.95 29.56 7.92
C VAL A 615 -1.80 29.55 6.94
N SER A 616 -2.03 30.12 5.75
CA SER A 616 -0.98 30.36 4.75
C SER A 616 -0.91 31.83 4.38
N ALA A 617 0.27 32.25 3.93
CA ALA A 617 0.52 33.59 3.44
C ALA A 617 1.31 33.51 2.13
N GLU A 618 0.95 34.37 1.19
CA GLU A 618 1.64 34.52 -0.10
C GLU A 618 2.40 35.87 -0.09
N PHE A 619 3.73 35.82 -0.41
CA PHE A 619 4.62 37.00 -0.34
C PHE A 619 5.14 37.37 -1.72
#